data_21db99a4c44ddaaa6955fae6ee598834
#
_entry.id   21db99a4c44ddaaa6955fae6ee598834
#
_cell.length_a   1.000
_cell.length_b   1.000
_cell.length_c   1.000
_cell.angle_alpha   90.00
_cell.angle_beta   90.00
_cell.angle_gamma   90.00
#
_symmetry.space_group_name_H-M   'P 1'
#
loop_
_entity.id
_entity.type
_entity.pdbx_description
1 polymer ?
#
loop_
_entity_poly.entity_id
_entity_poly.type
_entity_poly.pdbx_seq_one_letter_code
_entity_poly.pdbx_strand_id
1 'polypeptide(L)'
;ESAGMPTLGPQSSILGEMMIIGLTVDDSKSGSRIAPTTQMDLRTIADWTIRPRLLSTGGVAQVAVIGGDIKEYQILLDPARMKHYGVSLGEVLAVTRNMNRNANGGVLYEYDNEYIIRGVLSTANAEEIGKGVVKIVGDFPVLLENIATVKIGSKSPKLGTASERAKPAVLITVTKQPNTSTIDLTEKLDAIMADLQKNLPADVHVSTDIFRQSRFIDSSINN
;
A
#
# COMPACT_ATOMS: atom_id res chain seq x y z
N GLU A 1 20.19 -13.32 -16.03
CA GLU A 1 19.48 -13.10 -14.75
C GLU A 1 20.28 -12.09 -13.94
N SER A 2 19.85 -10.83 -13.93
CA SER A 2 20.46 -9.81 -13.09
C SER A 2 19.77 -9.87 -11.72
N ALA A 3 20.42 -10.42 -10.73
CA ALA A 3 20.02 -10.28 -9.35
C ALA A 3 19.99 -8.79 -8.98
N GLY A 4 18.87 -8.30 -8.49
CA GLY A 4 18.78 -6.92 -8.00
C GLY A 4 19.78 -6.66 -6.87
N MET A 5 20.21 -5.41 -6.71
CA MET A 5 21.11 -5.06 -5.62
C MET A 5 20.51 -5.45 -4.27
N PRO A 6 21.27 -6.17 -3.41
CA PRO A 6 20.79 -6.50 -2.08
C PRO A 6 20.59 -5.22 -1.27
N THR A 7 19.38 -5.03 -0.75
CA THR A 7 19.08 -3.95 0.21
C THR A 7 19.25 -4.48 1.61
N LEU A 8 20.09 -3.83 2.42
CA LEU A 8 20.13 -4.10 3.86
C LEU A 8 18.77 -3.73 4.47
N GLY A 9 18.09 -4.71 5.06
CA GLY A 9 16.93 -4.46 5.89
C GLY A 9 17.33 -3.72 7.20
N PRO A 10 16.39 -3.02 7.84
CA PRO A 10 16.66 -2.43 9.15
C PRO A 10 17.05 -3.51 10.15
N GLN A 11 17.96 -3.17 11.06
CA GLN A 11 18.34 -4.06 12.17
C GLN A 11 17.12 -4.25 13.08
N SER A 12 16.35 -5.28 12.83
CA SER A 12 15.23 -5.68 13.68
C SER A 12 15.52 -7.05 14.28
N SER A 13 15.43 -7.14 15.59
CA SER A 13 15.41 -8.42 16.30
C SER A 13 13.96 -8.95 16.29
N ILE A 14 13.78 -10.26 16.23
CA ILE A 14 12.46 -10.93 16.44
C ILE A 14 11.86 -10.51 17.78
N LEU A 15 12.68 -10.18 18.77
CA LEU A 15 12.29 -9.62 20.07
C LEU A 15 11.85 -8.14 20.01
N GLY A 16 11.95 -7.48 18.86
CA GLY A 16 11.54 -6.09 18.66
C GLY A 16 10.09 -5.89 18.28
N GLU A 17 9.34 -6.95 17.94
CA GLU A 17 7.91 -6.84 17.67
C GLU A 17 7.18 -6.46 18.96
N MET A 18 6.52 -5.31 18.94
CA MET A 18 5.87 -4.80 20.13
C MET A 18 4.35 -4.76 20.06
N MET A 19 3.81 -4.64 18.88
CA MET A 19 2.36 -4.51 18.66
C MET A 19 1.95 -5.04 17.29
N ILE A 20 0.81 -5.71 17.24
CA ILE A 20 0.12 -6.06 16.00
C ILE A 20 -1.25 -5.37 16.00
N ILE A 21 -1.50 -4.60 14.95
CA ILE A 21 -2.75 -3.88 14.72
C ILE A 21 -3.49 -4.59 13.61
N GLY A 22 -4.77 -4.90 13.82
CA GLY A 22 -5.65 -5.50 12.82
C GLY A 22 -6.64 -4.50 12.24
N LEU A 23 -6.84 -4.54 10.93
CA LEU A 23 -7.90 -3.82 10.24
C LEU A 23 -8.88 -4.82 9.66
N THR A 24 -10.16 -4.68 9.99
CA THR A 24 -11.25 -5.50 9.47
C THR A 24 -12.41 -4.63 9.02
N VAL A 25 -13.29 -5.18 8.18
CA VAL A 25 -14.54 -4.52 7.79
C VAL A 25 -15.66 -5.04 8.68
N ASP A 26 -16.46 -4.13 9.21
CA ASP A 26 -17.67 -4.42 9.95
C ASP A 26 -18.88 -4.36 9.03
N ASP A 27 -19.32 -5.52 8.55
CA ASP A 27 -20.45 -5.67 7.63
C ASP A 27 -21.77 -5.10 8.21
N SER A 28 -21.90 -5.01 9.53
CA SER A 28 -23.09 -4.49 10.20
C SER A 28 -23.25 -2.97 10.05
N LYS A 29 -22.15 -2.25 9.79
CA LYS A 29 -22.12 -0.79 9.60
C LYS A 29 -22.18 -0.37 8.14
N SER A 30 -22.15 -1.32 7.21
CA SER A 30 -22.24 -1.10 5.77
C SER A 30 -23.62 -0.60 5.28
N GLY A 31 -24.54 -0.31 6.16
CA GLY A 31 -25.94 0.04 5.85
C GLY A 31 -26.20 1.45 5.32
N SER A 32 -25.22 2.26 5.02
CA SER A 32 -25.42 3.63 4.51
C SER A 32 -24.77 3.79 3.16
N ARG A 33 -25.53 4.16 2.16
CA ARG A 33 -25.28 4.73 0.80
C ARG A 33 -23.87 4.73 0.16
N ILE A 34 -22.85 4.21 0.82
CA ILE A 34 -21.47 4.12 0.37
C ILE A 34 -21.15 2.66 0.15
N ALA A 35 -20.49 2.33 -0.95
CA ALA A 35 -20.01 0.98 -1.21
C ALA A 35 -19.13 0.51 -0.02
N PRO A 36 -19.26 -0.75 0.43
CA PRO A 36 -18.49 -1.26 1.56
C PRO A 36 -16.99 -1.21 1.25
N THR A 37 -16.19 -0.93 2.29
CA THR A 37 -14.73 -0.94 2.19
C THR A 37 -14.22 -2.32 1.76
N THR A 38 -13.42 -2.35 0.71
CA THR A 38 -12.86 -3.60 0.17
C THR A 38 -11.55 -3.97 0.86
N GLN A 39 -11.06 -5.21 0.66
CA GLN A 39 -9.73 -5.63 1.12
C GLN A 39 -8.61 -4.81 0.45
N MET A 40 -8.85 -4.31 -0.75
CA MET A 40 -7.95 -3.39 -1.45
C MET A 40 -7.91 -2.01 -0.78
N ASP A 41 -9.05 -1.51 -0.34
CA ASP A 41 -9.13 -0.24 0.38
C ASP A 41 -8.47 -0.34 1.75
N LEU A 42 -8.71 -1.43 2.50
CA LEU A 42 -8.02 -1.69 3.77
C LEU A 42 -6.50 -1.71 3.60
N ARG A 43 -6.02 -2.40 2.56
CA ARG A 43 -4.59 -2.46 2.29
C ARG A 43 -4.03 -1.09 1.89
N THR A 44 -4.76 -0.33 1.10
CA THR A 44 -4.39 1.04 0.72
C THR A 44 -4.32 1.96 1.94
N ILE A 45 -5.29 1.90 2.84
CA ILE A 45 -5.28 2.65 4.11
C ILE A 45 -4.07 2.26 4.96
N ALA A 46 -3.78 0.96 5.09
CA ALA A 46 -2.65 0.48 5.87
C ALA A 46 -1.31 0.97 5.32
N ASP A 47 -1.08 0.84 4.01
CA ASP A 47 0.20 1.17 3.37
C ASP A 47 0.44 2.70 3.26
N TRP A 48 -0.61 3.48 3.00
CA TRP A 48 -0.46 4.90 2.63
C TRP A 48 -0.92 5.88 3.70
N THR A 49 -1.75 5.46 4.65
CA THR A 49 -2.22 6.31 5.73
C THR A 49 -1.60 5.92 7.08
N ILE A 50 -1.74 4.65 7.46
CA ILE A 50 -1.34 4.20 8.80
C ILE A 50 0.17 4.00 8.89
N ARG A 51 0.75 3.23 7.97
CA ARG A 51 2.18 2.89 7.98
C ARG A 51 3.11 4.11 8.02
N PRO A 52 2.94 5.15 7.16
CA PRO A 52 3.80 6.34 7.22
C PRO A 52 3.68 7.08 8.55
N ARG A 53 2.48 7.15 9.12
CA ARG A 53 2.22 7.82 10.39
C ARG A 53 2.90 7.10 11.56
N LEU A 54 2.85 5.77 11.57
CA LEU A 54 3.54 4.96 12.57
C LEU A 54 5.06 5.04 12.41
N LEU A 55 5.58 4.98 11.19
CA LEU A 55 7.02 5.10 10.91
C LEU A 55 7.61 6.46 11.30
N SER A 56 6.81 7.53 11.25
CA SER A 56 7.25 8.86 11.68
C SER A 56 7.32 9.01 13.20
N THR A 57 6.86 8.02 13.97
CA THR A 57 6.90 8.03 15.42
C THR A 57 8.27 7.64 15.92
N GLY A 58 8.88 8.51 16.76
CA GLY A 58 10.17 8.21 17.35
C GLY A 58 10.13 6.92 18.18
N GLY A 59 11.10 6.04 17.96
CA GLY A 59 11.20 4.74 18.60
C GLY A 59 10.67 3.57 17.76
N VAL A 60 9.99 3.81 16.66
CA VAL A 60 9.59 2.78 15.69
C VAL A 60 10.75 2.50 14.74
N ALA A 61 11.13 1.21 14.60
CA ALA A 61 12.18 0.77 13.69
C ALA A 61 11.58 0.35 12.34
N GLN A 62 10.46 -0.38 12.37
CA GLN A 62 9.85 -0.95 11.18
C GLN A 62 8.33 -1.08 11.35
N VAL A 63 7.61 -0.96 10.25
CA VAL A 63 6.19 -1.27 10.16
C VAL A 63 5.99 -2.16 8.93
N ALA A 64 5.56 -3.40 9.16
CA ALA A 64 5.25 -4.36 8.12
C ALA A 64 3.73 -4.51 7.96
N VAL A 65 3.25 -4.64 6.73
CA VAL A 65 1.82 -4.82 6.43
C VAL A 65 1.63 -6.15 5.71
N ILE A 66 0.72 -6.98 6.21
CA ILE A 66 0.39 -8.30 5.66
C ILE A 66 -1.12 -8.40 5.45
N GLY A 67 -1.54 -9.09 4.40
CA GLY A 67 -2.94 -9.27 4.04
C GLY A 67 -3.51 -8.15 3.17
N GLY A 68 -4.79 -8.29 2.85
CA GLY A 68 -5.47 -7.42 1.90
C GLY A 68 -4.96 -7.56 0.46
N ASP A 69 -5.54 -6.79 -0.43
CA ASP A 69 -5.18 -6.77 -1.85
C ASP A 69 -4.40 -5.51 -2.19
N ILE A 70 -3.16 -5.66 -2.63
CA ILE A 70 -2.35 -4.50 -3.06
C ILE A 70 -2.94 -3.96 -4.36
N LYS A 71 -3.33 -2.68 -4.34
CA LYS A 71 -3.85 -1.96 -5.49
C LYS A 71 -2.76 -1.81 -6.54
N GLU A 72 -3.04 -2.31 -7.74
CA GLU A 72 -2.14 -2.24 -8.88
C GLU A 72 -2.84 -1.56 -10.06
N TYR A 73 -2.13 -0.69 -10.76
CA TYR A 73 -2.56 -0.16 -12.04
C TYR A 73 -1.95 -0.98 -13.15
N GLN A 74 -2.78 -1.40 -14.10
CA GLN A 74 -2.38 -2.15 -15.28
C GLN A 74 -2.66 -1.30 -16.51
N ILE A 75 -1.61 -0.99 -17.25
CA ILE A 75 -1.67 -0.26 -18.51
C ILE A 75 -1.56 -1.30 -19.62
N LEU A 76 -2.69 -1.65 -20.20
CA LEU A 76 -2.77 -2.62 -21.30
C LEU A 76 -2.56 -1.88 -22.61
N LEU A 77 -1.38 -2.05 -23.21
CA LEU A 77 -1.02 -1.41 -24.46
C LEU A 77 -1.75 -2.07 -25.64
N ASP A 78 -2.19 -1.27 -26.58
CA ASP A 78 -2.76 -1.73 -27.84
C ASP A 78 -1.74 -1.49 -28.98
N PRO A 79 -1.11 -2.55 -29.51
CA PRO A 79 -0.09 -2.41 -30.57
C PRO A 79 -0.62 -1.76 -31.86
N ALA A 80 -1.89 -1.97 -32.18
CA ALA A 80 -2.49 -1.37 -33.37
C ALA A 80 -2.66 0.14 -33.23
N ARG A 81 -3.13 0.59 -32.06
CA ARG A 81 -3.23 2.01 -31.73
C ARG A 81 -1.85 2.65 -31.61
N MET A 82 -0.88 2.00 -30.99
CA MET A 82 0.50 2.48 -30.92
C MET A 82 1.08 2.73 -32.31
N LYS A 83 0.87 1.76 -33.23
CA LYS A 83 1.30 1.89 -34.63
C LYS A 83 0.58 3.04 -35.32
N HIS A 84 -0.73 3.19 -35.11
CA HIS A 84 -1.54 4.27 -35.69
C HIS A 84 -1.03 5.66 -35.30
N TYR A 85 -0.70 5.85 -34.02
CA TYR A 85 -0.17 7.12 -33.48
C TYR A 85 1.36 7.25 -33.60
N GLY A 86 2.05 6.28 -34.15
CA GLY A 86 3.51 6.27 -34.29
C GLY A 86 4.23 6.32 -32.94
N VAL A 87 3.67 5.67 -31.91
CA VAL A 87 4.21 5.62 -30.55
C VAL A 87 5.00 4.34 -30.37
N SER A 88 6.23 4.46 -29.91
CA SER A 88 7.09 3.34 -29.55
C SER A 88 6.91 2.92 -28.08
N LEU A 89 7.26 1.67 -27.77
CA LEU A 89 7.26 1.18 -26.40
C LEU A 89 8.20 2.01 -25.50
N GLY A 90 9.35 2.45 -26.04
CA GLY A 90 10.31 3.28 -25.31
C GLY A 90 9.72 4.62 -24.84
N GLU A 91 8.88 5.26 -25.67
CA GLU A 91 8.18 6.49 -25.33
C GLU A 91 7.17 6.25 -24.20
N VAL A 92 6.42 5.16 -24.26
CA VAL A 92 5.47 4.78 -23.17
C VAL A 92 6.20 4.53 -21.86
N LEU A 93 7.29 3.76 -21.89
CA LEU A 93 8.08 3.47 -20.70
C LEU A 93 8.72 4.73 -20.09
N ALA A 94 9.13 5.69 -20.91
CA ALA A 94 9.67 6.97 -20.44
C ALA A 94 8.60 7.77 -19.68
N VAL A 95 7.38 7.84 -20.21
CA VAL A 95 6.27 8.55 -19.57
C VAL A 95 5.86 7.88 -18.26
N THR A 96 5.69 6.57 -18.26
CA THR A 96 5.31 5.83 -17.06
C THR A 96 6.36 5.92 -15.95
N ARG A 97 7.66 5.93 -16.29
CA ARG A 97 8.75 6.19 -15.34
C ARG A 97 8.71 7.61 -14.77
N ASN A 98 8.40 8.60 -15.57
CA ASN A 98 8.30 10.00 -15.11
C ASN A 98 7.08 10.21 -14.22
N MET A 99 5.94 9.61 -14.53
CA MET A 99 4.77 9.59 -13.65
C MET A 99 5.11 9.02 -12.29
N ASN A 100 5.91 7.96 -12.26
CA ASN A 100 6.38 7.34 -11.04
C ASN A 100 7.29 8.24 -10.19
N ARG A 101 8.20 8.98 -10.82
CA ARG A 101 9.11 9.89 -10.09
C ARG A 101 8.37 11.02 -9.37
N ASN A 102 7.20 11.40 -9.86
CA ASN A 102 6.35 12.45 -9.29
C ASN A 102 5.37 11.90 -8.24
N ALA A 103 5.22 10.58 -8.15
CA ALA A 103 4.40 9.94 -7.12
C ALA A 103 5.27 9.61 -5.90
N ASN A 104 4.91 10.11 -4.72
CA ASN A 104 5.62 9.88 -3.44
C ASN A 104 5.53 8.42 -2.94
N GLY A 105 5.65 7.45 -3.82
CA GLY A 105 5.56 6.03 -3.48
C GLY A 105 6.32 5.18 -4.48
N GLY A 106 7.07 4.20 -3.99
CA GLY A 106 7.83 3.28 -4.83
C GLY A 106 6.92 2.53 -5.79
N VAL A 107 7.25 2.56 -7.07
CA VAL A 107 6.56 1.79 -8.10
C VAL A 107 7.45 0.63 -8.50
N LEU A 108 6.88 -0.55 -8.49
CA LEU A 108 7.50 -1.73 -9.08
C LEU A 108 6.94 -1.88 -10.50
N TYR A 109 7.80 -1.75 -11.51
CA TYR A 109 7.42 -2.08 -12.88
C TYR A 109 7.72 -3.54 -13.14
N GLU A 110 6.69 -4.27 -13.49
CA GLU A 110 6.82 -5.64 -13.99
C GLU A 110 6.32 -5.64 -15.44
N TYR A 111 7.17 -6.04 -16.37
CA TYR A 111 6.84 -6.19 -17.78
C TYR A 111 6.51 -7.65 -18.03
N ASP A 112 5.29 -7.92 -18.46
CA ASP A 112 4.84 -9.26 -18.85
C ASP A 112 4.73 -9.35 -20.38
N ASN A 113 4.80 -10.56 -20.94
CA ASN A 113 4.82 -10.82 -22.38
C ASN A 113 3.57 -10.33 -23.17
N GLU A 114 2.60 -9.72 -22.50
CA GLU A 114 1.32 -9.27 -23.07
C GLU A 114 1.26 -7.73 -23.27
N TYR A 115 2.35 -7.02 -23.38
CA TYR A 115 2.35 -5.55 -23.49
C TYR A 115 1.63 -4.84 -22.34
N ILE A 116 1.74 -5.38 -21.15
CA ILE A 116 1.13 -4.83 -19.94
C ILE A 116 2.24 -4.18 -19.09
N ILE A 117 2.03 -2.93 -18.72
CA ILE A 117 2.86 -2.24 -17.72
C ILE A 117 2.08 -2.24 -16.41
N ARG A 118 2.69 -2.76 -15.33
CA ARG A 118 2.07 -2.84 -14.01
C ARG A 118 2.79 -1.91 -13.04
N GLY A 119 2.04 -1.25 -12.18
CA GLY A 119 2.62 -0.37 -11.17
C GLY A 119 1.72 -0.12 -9.98
N VAL A 120 2.33 0.13 -8.82
CA VAL A 120 1.65 0.51 -7.58
C VAL A 120 1.83 2.01 -7.39
N LEU A 121 0.74 2.77 -7.40
CA LEU A 121 0.72 4.22 -7.21
C LEU A 121 -0.17 4.57 -6.01
N SER A 122 0.26 5.54 -5.21
CA SER A 122 -0.45 5.92 -3.99
C SER A 122 -1.65 6.82 -4.22
N THR A 123 -1.53 7.76 -5.15
CA THR A 123 -2.44 8.90 -5.25
C THR A 123 -3.15 9.05 -6.59
N ALA A 124 -2.63 8.45 -7.67
CA ALA A 124 -3.24 8.54 -8.99
C ALA A 124 -4.48 7.64 -9.09
N ASN A 125 -5.48 8.08 -9.85
CA ASN A 125 -6.55 7.22 -10.32
C ASN A 125 -6.28 6.76 -11.76
N ALA A 126 -7.02 5.76 -12.24
CA ALA A 126 -6.82 5.22 -13.59
C ALA A 126 -7.01 6.28 -14.69
N GLU A 127 -7.93 7.22 -14.46
CA GLU A 127 -8.21 8.31 -15.39
C GLU A 127 -7.04 9.30 -15.48
N GLU A 128 -6.45 9.67 -14.35
CA GLU A 128 -5.25 10.55 -14.32
C GLU A 128 -4.06 9.91 -15.02
N ILE A 129 -3.86 8.61 -14.83
CA ILE A 129 -2.81 7.85 -15.52
C ILE A 129 -3.06 7.89 -17.03
N GLY A 130 -4.31 7.68 -17.47
CA GLY A 130 -4.71 7.72 -18.87
C GLY A 130 -4.45 9.05 -19.56
N LYS A 131 -4.53 10.17 -18.84
CA LYS A 131 -4.27 11.53 -19.35
C LYS A 131 -2.79 11.87 -19.53
N GLY A 132 -1.87 10.97 -19.18
CA GLY A 132 -0.45 11.17 -19.39
C GLY A 132 -0.12 11.36 -20.87
N VAL A 133 0.61 12.44 -21.19
CA VAL A 133 1.04 12.74 -22.57
C VAL A 133 2.23 11.86 -22.94
N VAL A 134 2.05 10.99 -23.92
CA VAL A 134 3.10 10.08 -24.42
C VAL A 134 3.96 10.75 -25.50
N LYS A 135 3.32 11.47 -26.40
CA LYS A 135 3.96 12.10 -27.57
C LYS A 135 3.15 13.31 -28.03
N ILE A 136 3.81 14.25 -28.64
CA ILE A 136 3.15 15.36 -29.33
C ILE A 136 3.37 15.15 -30.84
N VAL A 137 2.29 15.07 -31.61
CA VAL A 137 2.32 14.93 -33.07
C VAL A 137 1.71 16.19 -33.68
N GLY A 138 2.59 17.04 -34.24
CA GLY A 138 2.18 18.41 -34.61
C GLY A 138 1.78 19.19 -33.36
N ASP A 139 0.54 19.70 -33.34
CA ASP A 139 -0.03 20.42 -32.19
C ASP A 139 -0.93 19.55 -31.30
N PHE A 140 -1.03 18.25 -31.59
CA PHE A 140 -1.92 17.34 -30.87
C PHE A 140 -1.16 16.43 -29.92
N PRO A 141 -1.49 16.44 -28.61
CA PRO A 141 -0.94 15.48 -27.66
C PRO A 141 -1.58 14.10 -27.85
N VAL A 142 -0.76 13.07 -27.93
CA VAL A 142 -1.18 11.67 -27.84
C VAL A 142 -1.12 11.25 -26.38
N LEU A 143 -2.28 10.93 -25.83
CA LEU A 143 -2.42 10.53 -24.42
C LEU A 143 -2.24 9.00 -24.29
N LEU A 144 -1.91 8.57 -23.08
CA LEU A 144 -1.80 7.14 -22.77
C LEU A 144 -3.12 6.39 -23.05
N GLU A 145 -4.27 6.99 -22.75
CA GLU A 145 -5.59 6.43 -23.03
C GLU A 145 -5.88 6.24 -24.54
N ASN A 146 -5.21 6.98 -25.41
CA ASN A 146 -5.35 6.82 -26.85
C ASN A 146 -4.72 5.52 -27.37
N ILE A 147 -3.70 5.00 -26.67
CA ILE A 147 -2.89 3.84 -27.09
C ILE A 147 -2.99 2.65 -26.13
N ALA A 148 -3.64 2.83 -24.98
CA ALA A 148 -3.74 1.82 -23.93
C ALA A 148 -5.08 1.90 -23.20
N THR A 149 -5.39 0.86 -22.45
CA THR A 149 -6.48 0.86 -21.48
C THR A 149 -5.88 0.77 -20.08
N VAL A 150 -6.24 1.69 -19.19
CA VAL A 150 -5.79 1.68 -17.79
C VAL A 150 -6.84 1.00 -16.93
N LYS A 151 -6.46 -0.04 -16.21
CA LYS A 151 -7.32 -0.78 -15.28
C LYS A 151 -6.73 -0.77 -13.87
N ILE A 152 -7.61 -0.87 -12.88
CA ILE A 152 -7.24 -1.12 -11.49
C ILE A 152 -7.50 -2.59 -11.21
N GLY A 153 -6.54 -3.25 -10.58
CA GLY A 153 -6.65 -4.64 -10.15
C GLY A 153 -5.86 -4.92 -8.89
N SER A 154 -5.92 -6.15 -8.40
CA SER A 154 -5.07 -6.60 -7.32
C SER A 154 -3.76 -7.15 -7.86
N LYS A 155 -2.65 -6.84 -7.16
CA LYS A 155 -1.32 -7.38 -7.50
C LYS A 155 -1.34 -8.91 -7.39
N SER A 156 -0.81 -9.58 -8.41
CA SER A 156 -0.61 -11.03 -8.44
C SER A 156 0.89 -11.35 -8.58
N PRO A 157 1.42 -12.37 -7.89
CA PRO A 157 0.77 -13.20 -6.87
C PRO A 157 0.49 -12.43 -5.58
N LYS A 158 -0.55 -12.83 -4.82
CA LYS A 158 -0.86 -12.23 -3.52
C LYS A 158 0.26 -12.55 -2.53
N LEU A 159 0.81 -11.53 -1.90
CA LEU A 159 1.86 -11.65 -0.89
C LEU A 159 1.23 -11.87 0.51
N GLY A 160 0.77 -13.07 0.76
CA GLY A 160 0.19 -13.47 2.04
C GLY A 160 -1.29 -13.09 2.20
N THR A 161 -1.94 -13.80 3.09
CA THR A 161 -3.30 -13.54 3.56
C THR A 161 -3.28 -13.41 5.07
N ALA A 162 -4.13 -12.56 5.63
CA ALA A 162 -4.28 -12.41 7.05
C ALA A 162 -5.75 -12.50 7.44
N SER A 163 -6.01 -13.01 8.64
CA SER A 163 -7.36 -13.07 9.20
C SER A 163 -7.32 -12.70 10.69
N GLU A 164 -8.38 -12.04 11.15
CA GLU A 164 -8.64 -11.76 12.55
C GLU A 164 -10.06 -12.24 12.89
N ARG A 165 -10.18 -13.08 13.93
CA ARG A 165 -11.47 -13.64 14.35
C ARG A 165 -12.29 -14.25 13.20
N ALA A 166 -11.60 -15.02 12.34
CA ALA A 166 -12.16 -15.67 11.14
C ALA A 166 -12.68 -14.70 10.05
N LYS A 167 -12.36 -13.42 10.12
CA LYS A 167 -12.62 -12.44 9.06
C LYS A 167 -11.34 -12.10 8.30
N PRO A 168 -11.41 -11.86 6.97
CA PRO A 168 -10.27 -11.33 6.23
C PRO A 168 -9.81 -10.01 6.85
N ALA A 169 -8.52 -9.88 7.08
CA ALA A 169 -7.94 -8.73 7.76
C ALA A 169 -6.67 -8.24 7.07
N VAL A 170 -6.29 -7.01 7.37
CA VAL A 170 -4.96 -6.48 7.14
C VAL A 170 -4.27 -6.35 8.49
N LEU A 171 -3.11 -6.97 8.65
CA LEU A 171 -2.30 -6.91 9.86
C LEU A 171 -1.12 -5.98 9.67
N ILE A 172 -0.90 -5.12 10.66
CA ILE A 172 0.21 -4.18 10.70
C ILE A 172 1.06 -4.53 11.92
N THR A 173 2.27 -5.02 11.68
CA THR A 173 3.24 -5.35 12.72
C THR A 173 4.17 -4.17 12.94
N VAL A 174 4.26 -3.69 14.17
CA VAL A 174 5.14 -2.60 14.57
C VAL A 174 6.33 -3.17 15.36
N THR A 175 7.53 -2.84 14.91
CA THR A 175 8.80 -3.20 15.54
C THR A 175 9.44 -1.97 16.12
N LYS A 176 9.88 -2.01 17.40
CA LYS A 176 10.55 -0.90 18.07
C LYS A 176 12.05 -0.88 17.81
N GLN A 177 12.64 0.30 17.95
CA GLN A 177 14.11 0.45 17.99
C GLN A 177 14.68 -0.14 19.28
N PRO A 178 15.94 -0.64 19.24
CA PRO A 178 16.66 -0.99 20.47
C PRO A 178 16.67 0.17 21.47
N ASN A 179 16.61 -0.14 22.76
CA ASN A 179 16.63 0.83 23.85
C ASN A 179 15.42 1.79 23.91
N THR A 180 14.34 1.52 23.20
CA THR A 180 13.10 2.29 23.33
C THR A 180 12.23 1.66 24.41
N SER A 181 11.64 2.49 25.29
CA SER A 181 10.63 2.05 26.26
C SER A 181 9.41 1.48 25.53
N THR A 182 9.07 0.22 25.82
CA THR A 182 7.89 -0.42 25.22
C THR A 182 6.60 0.23 25.69
N ILE A 183 6.51 0.62 26.96
CA ILE A 183 5.30 1.21 27.55
C ILE A 183 5.04 2.58 26.92
N ASP A 184 6.02 3.48 26.96
CA ASP A 184 5.87 4.85 26.41
C ASP A 184 5.55 4.83 24.91
N LEU A 185 6.18 3.91 24.17
CA LEU A 185 5.92 3.79 22.75
C LEU A 185 4.52 3.23 22.48
N THR A 186 4.06 2.26 23.29
CA THR A 186 2.70 1.72 23.19
C THR A 186 1.64 2.81 23.37
N GLU A 187 1.80 3.67 24.40
CA GLU A 187 0.89 4.79 24.65
C GLU A 187 0.84 5.79 23.49
N LYS A 188 2.01 6.11 22.92
CA LYS A 188 2.09 6.99 21.74
C LYS A 188 1.39 6.38 20.52
N LEU A 189 1.59 5.09 20.27
CA LEU A 189 0.94 4.39 19.15
C LEU A 189 -0.58 4.30 19.34
N ASP A 190 -1.04 4.06 20.56
CA ASP A 190 -2.49 4.06 20.89
C ASP A 190 -3.11 5.43 20.61
N ALA A 191 -2.47 6.51 21.02
CA ALA A 191 -2.95 7.87 20.75
C ALA A 191 -3.01 8.16 19.25
N ILE A 192 -2.01 7.74 18.49
CA ILE A 192 -1.97 7.90 17.03
C ILE A 192 -3.10 7.09 16.38
N MET A 193 -3.30 5.83 16.79
CA MET A 193 -4.35 4.99 16.22
C MET A 193 -5.75 5.50 16.57
N ALA A 194 -5.96 6.02 17.77
CA ALA A 194 -7.21 6.67 18.18
C ALA A 194 -7.52 7.93 17.35
N ASP A 195 -6.50 8.70 16.98
CA ASP A 195 -6.66 9.86 16.13
C ASP A 195 -6.93 9.45 14.66
N LEU A 196 -6.21 8.48 14.13
CA LEU A 196 -6.43 7.96 12.79
C LEU A 196 -7.82 7.34 12.63
N GLN A 197 -8.32 6.61 13.63
CA GLN A 197 -9.64 5.97 13.60
C GLN A 197 -10.77 6.98 13.31
N LYS A 198 -10.65 8.22 13.75
CA LYS A 198 -11.66 9.27 13.50
C LYS A 198 -11.84 9.62 12.02
N ASN A 199 -10.80 9.41 11.22
CA ASN A 199 -10.75 9.76 9.81
C ASN A 199 -10.87 8.55 8.88
N LEU A 200 -10.99 7.32 9.44
CA LEU A 200 -11.20 6.12 8.66
C LEU A 200 -12.68 5.95 8.28
N PRO A 201 -12.99 5.19 7.21
CA PRO A 201 -14.36 4.82 6.89
C PRO A 201 -15.07 4.19 8.09
N ALA A 202 -16.36 4.48 8.25
CA ALA A 202 -17.13 4.06 9.42
C ALA A 202 -17.25 2.54 9.60
N ASP A 203 -17.12 1.78 8.50
CA ASP A 203 -17.14 0.32 8.47
C ASP A 203 -15.76 -0.32 8.73
N VAL A 204 -14.69 0.49 8.83
CA VAL A 204 -13.35 -0.01 9.17
C VAL A 204 -13.21 -0.10 10.68
N HIS A 205 -12.95 -1.31 11.17
CA HIS A 205 -12.65 -1.57 12.57
C HIS A 205 -11.15 -1.75 12.77
N VAL A 206 -10.59 -1.03 13.75
CA VAL A 206 -9.19 -1.13 14.16
C VAL A 206 -9.12 -1.89 15.48
N SER A 207 -8.34 -2.99 15.50
CA SER A 207 -8.02 -3.74 16.70
C SER A 207 -6.55 -3.54 17.05
N THR A 208 -6.26 -3.04 18.23
CA THR A 208 -4.89 -2.89 18.76
C THR A 208 -4.53 -3.97 19.77
N ASP A 209 -5.41 -4.94 19.97
CA ASP A 209 -5.33 -5.95 21.03
C ASP A 209 -4.86 -7.33 20.58
N ILE A 210 -4.51 -7.52 19.32
CA ILE A 210 -4.10 -8.81 18.77
C ILE A 210 -2.82 -9.30 19.45
N PHE A 211 -1.82 -8.45 19.54
CA PHE A 211 -0.57 -8.68 20.27
C PHE A 211 -0.04 -7.36 20.83
N ARG A 212 0.36 -7.38 22.12
CA ARG A 212 0.95 -6.24 22.81
C ARG A 212 2.03 -6.71 23.76
N GLN A 213 3.27 -6.36 23.51
CA GLN A 213 4.40 -6.73 24.37
C GLN A 213 4.29 -6.09 25.77
N SER A 214 3.68 -4.91 25.89
CA SER A 214 3.46 -4.22 27.17
C SER A 214 2.67 -5.07 28.18
N ARG A 215 1.72 -5.89 27.74
CA ARG A 215 0.95 -6.79 28.63
C ARG A 215 1.82 -7.79 29.37
N PHE A 216 2.89 -8.29 28.74
CA PHE A 216 3.82 -9.23 29.38
C PHE A 216 4.67 -8.52 30.43
N ILE A 217 5.05 -7.26 30.17
CA ILE A 217 5.81 -6.44 31.10
C ILE A 217 4.96 -6.12 32.34
N ASP A 218 3.72 -5.66 32.14
CA ASP A 218 2.79 -5.35 33.25
C ASP A 218 2.50 -6.56 34.12
N SER A 219 2.31 -7.75 33.53
CA SER A 219 2.13 -8.99 34.27
C SER A 219 3.36 -9.41 35.07
N SER A 220 4.57 -9.05 34.60
CA SER A 220 5.82 -9.37 35.28
C SER A 220 6.15 -8.42 36.43
N ILE A 221 5.64 -7.20 36.41
CA ILE A 221 5.84 -6.19 37.47
C ILE A 221 4.84 -6.38 38.60
N ASN A 222 3.63 -6.89 38.31
CA ASN A 222 2.54 -7.06 39.28
C ASN A 222 2.50 -8.45 39.93
N ASN A 223 3.48 -9.32 39.67
CA ASN A 223 3.72 -10.61 40.33
C ASN A 223 4.93 -10.53 41.26
#